data_3795a8d2d21296b2929b72a8edaa76ea
#
_entry.id   3795a8d2d21296b2929b72a8edaa76ea
#
_cell.length_a   1.000
_cell.length_b   1.000
_cell.length_c   1.000
_cell.angle_alpha   90.00
_cell.angle_beta   90.00
_cell.angle_gamma   90.00
#
_symmetry.space_group_name_H-M   'P 1'
#
loop_
_entity.id
_entity.type
_entity.pdbx_description
1 polymer ?
#
loop_
_entity_poly.entity_id
_entity_poly.type
_entity_poly.pdbx_seq_one_letter_code
_entity_poly.pdbx_strand_id
1 'polypeptide(L)'
;WVLDTSEAGNEEVGYTYTGSDIHGLSLFDDRFIFLEAERWGPKAQYNKSEARAYNTSLGIQGELTPAYLNNALSVNEEIGIKGMRHPNLKEEQIQLTENVNAWMAQIMQVPSLKANTTEIDKDKIRLEYGMAGTKGKKYSALQVGFGFTYCLPVIVALLRAKADDLLVFENPEAHLHPAAQVELGKLMALAAGKGVQIIIESHSDHILNSLRLARKEKVISQEDLNVIFVQRDFGADDDMEVTYIDEIQITDEGKLNKRPKNFFDSWDDVLTRLID
;
A
#
# COMPACT_ATOMS: atom_id res chain seq x y z
N TRP A 1 -16.78 7.84 -16.60
CA TRP A 1 -17.65 8.83 -15.94
C TRP A 1 -17.53 10.13 -16.70
N VAL A 2 -18.63 10.67 -17.21
CA VAL A 2 -18.68 11.99 -17.81
C VAL A 2 -19.42 12.89 -16.84
N LEU A 3 -18.80 13.99 -16.46
CA LEU A 3 -19.43 15.03 -15.67
C LEU A 3 -20.33 15.82 -16.63
N ASP A 4 -21.64 15.68 -16.54
CA ASP A 4 -22.58 16.52 -17.25
C ASP A 4 -22.87 17.76 -16.40
N THR A 5 -22.28 18.90 -16.80
CA THR A 5 -22.46 20.19 -16.13
C THR A 5 -23.53 21.03 -16.79
N SER A 6 -24.33 20.51 -17.72
CA SER A 6 -25.27 21.28 -18.54
C SER A 6 -26.53 21.76 -17.80
N GLU A 7 -26.79 21.31 -16.57
CA GLU A 7 -27.88 21.76 -15.70
C GLU A 7 -27.40 22.24 -14.34
N ALA A 8 -26.51 23.23 -14.30
CA ALA A 8 -26.11 23.91 -13.08
C ALA A 8 -27.17 24.91 -12.62
N GLY A 9 -28.27 24.40 -12.13
CA GLY A 9 -29.30 25.13 -11.40
C GLY A 9 -29.79 24.29 -10.25
N ASN A 10 -29.12 24.44 -9.08
CA ASN A 10 -29.42 23.80 -7.78
C ASN A 10 -29.08 22.31 -7.56
N GLU A 11 -27.94 22.07 -6.93
CA GLU A 11 -27.71 21.23 -5.75
C GLU A 11 -27.54 19.72 -5.89
N GLU A 12 -27.55 19.07 -7.04
CA GLU A 12 -27.03 17.69 -7.13
C GLU A 12 -26.20 17.49 -8.38
N VAL A 13 -24.89 17.29 -8.21
CA VAL A 13 -24.04 16.79 -9.30
C VAL A 13 -24.40 15.31 -9.51
N GLY A 14 -25.26 15.04 -10.49
CA GLY A 14 -25.61 13.69 -10.89
C GLY A 14 -24.50 13.07 -11.73
N TYR A 15 -24.04 11.88 -11.36
CA TYR A 15 -23.14 11.09 -12.21
C TYR A 15 -23.98 10.13 -13.04
N THR A 16 -23.90 10.23 -14.36
CA THR A 16 -24.55 9.27 -15.25
C THR A 16 -23.52 8.31 -15.84
N TYR A 17 -23.67 7.02 -15.57
CA TYR A 17 -22.88 5.97 -16.19
C TYR A 17 -23.54 5.55 -17.52
N THR A 18 -22.82 5.71 -18.62
CA THR A 18 -23.30 5.35 -19.97
C THR A 18 -22.66 4.07 -20.51
N GLY A 19 -21.86 3.34 -19.68
CA GLY A 19 -21.20 2.10 -20.06
C GLY A 19 -22.15 0.88 -19.99
N SER A 20 -21.93 -0.07 -20.84
CA SER A 20 -22.80 -1.25 -20.98
C SER A 20 -22.56 -2.35 -19.93
N ASP A 21 -21.45 -2.32 -19.20
CA ASP A 21 -21.10 -3.35 -18.20
C ASP A 21 -20.20 -2.79 -17.11
N ILE A 22 -20.79 -2.55 -15.92
CA ILE A 22 -20.04 -2.16 -14.72
C ILE A 22 -19.46 -3.37 -13.97
N HIS A 23 -19.94 -4.58 -14.25
CA HIS A 23 -19.50 -5.79 -13.56
C HIS A 23 -18.08 -6.20 -13.96
N GLY A 24 -17.56 -5.67 -15.04
CA GLY A 24 -16.16 -5.88 -15.46
C GLY A 24 -15.15 -4.92 -14.82
N LEU A 25 -15.61 -3.91 -14.07
CA LEU A 25 -14.72 -2.94 -13.42
C LEU A 25 -14.28 -3.46 -12.05
N SER A 26 -12.96 -3.53 -11.81
CA SER A 26 -12.37 -3.99 -10.54
C SER A 26 -12.90 -3.24 -9.31
N LEU A 27 -13.34 -2.00 -9.48
CA LEU A 27 -13.92 -1.18 -8.40
C LEU A 27 -15.21 -1.76 -7.78
N PHE A 28 -15.92 -2.64 -8.50
CA PHE A 28 -17.22 -3.19 -8.09
C PHE A 28 -17.18 -4.68 -7.74
N ASP A 29 -16.00 -5.27 -7.63
CA ASP A 29 -15.83 -6.68 -7.30
C ASP A 29 -14.71 -6.90 -6.27
N ASP A 30 -14.40 -8.17 -5.97
CA ASP A 30 -13.36 -8.57 -5.01
C ASP A 30 -11.92 -8.19 -5.44
N ARG A 31 -11.76 -7.60 -6.64
CA ARG A 31 -10.48 -7.11 -7.19
C ARG A 31 -10.11 -5.71 -6.72
N PHE A 32 -11.00 -5.06 -5.96
CA PHE A 32 -10.75 -3.75 -5.37
C PHE A 32 -10.36 -3.86 -3.90
N ILE A 33 -9.22 -3.26 -3.53
CA ILE A 33 -8.80 -3.15 -2.14
C ILE A 33 -8.47 -1.69 -1.85
N PHE A 34 -9.12 -1.13 -0.84
CA PHE A 34 -8.82 0.18 -0.30
C PHE A 34 -8.31 0.05 1.14
N LEU A 35 -7.16 0.65 1.42
CA LEU A 35 -6.61 0.79 2.77
C LEU A 35 -6.41 2.27 3.08
N GLU A 36 -7.19 2.77 4.02
CA GLU A 36 -7.14 4.17 4.45
C GLU A 36 -5.89 4.48 5.31
N ALA A 37 -5.63 5.77 5.53
CA ALA A 37 -4.49 6.25 6.30
C ALA A 37 -4.53 5.79 7.77
N GLU A 38 -5.70 5.82 8.41
CA GLU A 38 -5.90 5.38 9.80
C GLU A 38 -6.13 3.87 9.85
N ARG A 39 -5.05 3.10 9.73
CA ARG A 39 -5.11 1.64 9.88
C ARG A 39 -5.18 1.24 11.35
N TRP A 40 -5.75 0.06 11.62
CA TRP A 40 -5.74 -0.49 12.97
C TRP A 40 -4.30 -0.70 13.46
N GLY A 41 -3.98 0.02 14.52
CA GLY A 41 -2.75 -0.16 15.26
C GLY A 41 -2.71 -1.50 16.01
N PRO A 42 -1.64 -1.71 16.79
CA PRO A 42 -1.48 -2.92 17.59
C PRO A 42 -2.64 -3.13 18.57
N LYS A 43 -3.21 -4.31 18.56
CA LYS A 43 -4.27 -4.76 19.47
C LYS A 43 -3.86 -6.05 20.19
N ALA A 44 -4.41 -6.26 21.40
CA ALA A 44 -4.22 -7.54 22.11
C ALA A 44 -4.92 -8.68 21.36
N GLN A 45 -6.03 -8.38 20.70
CA GLN A 45 -6.87 -9.30 19.95
C GLN A 45 -7.55 -8.55 18.80
N TYR A 46 -7.81 -9.28 17.72
CA TYR A 46 -8.53 -8.81 16.54
C TYR A 46 -9.83 -9.60 16.37
N ASN A 47 -10.82 -9.00 15.75
CA ASN A 47 -12.07 -9.68 15.44
C ASN A 47 -11.87 -10.65 14.28
N LYS A 48 -12.58 -11.74 14.37
CA LYS A 48 -12.75 -12.71 13.30
C LYS A 48 -14.16 -12.52 12.74
N SER A 49 -14.32 -12.32 11.47
CA SER A 49 -15.65 -12.17 10.89
C SER A 49 -16.24 -13.51 10.53
N GLU A 50 -17.51 -13.74 10.87
CA GLU A 50 -18.23 -14.99 10.55
C GLU A 50 -18.77 -15.02 9.11
N ALA A 51 -18.90 -13.86 8.45
CA ALA A 51 -19.48 -13.81 7.10
C ALA A 51 -18.45 -14.24 6.04
N ARG A 52 -18.84 -15.13 5.14
CA ARG A 52 -18.01 -15.59 4.00
C ARG A 52 -17.42 -14.43 3.18
N ALA A 53 -18.17 -13.34 3.03
CA ALA A 53 -17.73 -12.15 2.32
C ALA A 53 -16.51 -11.47 2.99
N TYR A 54 -16.30 -11.66 4.29
CA TYR A 54 -15.17 -11.09 5.02
C TYR A 54 -13.92 -11.98 5.04
N ASN A 55 -14.02 -13.25 4.62
CA ASN A 55 -12.85 -14.11 4.51
C ASN A 55 -11.92 -13.72 3.34
N THR A 56 -12.41 -12.86 2.44
CA THR A 56 -11.65 -12.30 1.31
C THR A 56 -11.27 -10.85 1.51
N SER A 57 -11.82 -10.14 2.50
CA SER A 57 -11.54 -8.73 2.80
C SER A 57 -10.44 -8.57 3.85
N LEU A 58 -9.64 -7.53 3.69
CA LEU A 58 -8.69 -7.07 4.74
C LEU A 58 -9.32 -6.04 5.69
N GLY A 59 -10.51 -5.51 5.34
CA GLY A 59 -11.10 -4.32 5.93
C GLY A 59 -10.44 -3.04 5.42
N ILE A 60 -11.15 -1.90 5.48
CA ILE A 60 -10.61 -0.62 5.01
C ILE A 60 -9.48 -0.09 5.90
N GLN A 61 -9.47 -0.46 7.18
CA GLN A 61 -8.43 -0.15 8.14
C GLN A 61 -7.42 -1.29 8.34
N GLY A 62 -7.53 -2.35 7.53
CA GLY A 62 -6.70 -3.54 7.67
C GLY A 62 -7.03 -4.40 8.88
N GLU A 63 -8.16 -4.15 9.55
CA GLU A 63 -8.59 -4.76 10.80
C GLU A 63 -8.85 -6.27 10.70
N LEU A 64 -9.16 -6.74 9.50
CA LEU A 64 -9.40 -8.16 9.22
C LEU A 64 -8.16 -8.93 8.77
N THR A 65 -7.03 -8.24 8.57
CA THR A 65 -5.79 -8.87 8.08
C THR A 65 -5.33 -10.08 8.90
N PRO A 66 -5.36 -10.06 10.26
CA PRO A 66 -4.97 -11.24 11.03
C PRO A 66 -5.89 -12.44 10.80
N ALA A 67 -7.21 -12.20 10.65
CA ALA A 67 -8.18 -13.25 10.35
C ALA A 67 -7.98 -13.80 8.93
N TYR A 68 -7.75 -12.92 7.96
CA TYR A 68 -7.42 -13.29 6.60
C TYR A 68 -6.17 -14.19 6.54
N LEU A 69 -5.07 -13.79 7.19
CA LEU A 69 -3.83 -14.58 7.22
C LEU A 69 -4.02 -15.94 7.86
N ASN A 70 -4.83 -16.04 8.92
CA ASN A 70 -5.14 -17.31 9.56
C ASN A 70 -5.90 -18.24 8.61
N ASN A 71 -6.87 -17.70 7.86
CA ASN A 71 -7.58 -18.46 6.84
C ASN A 71 -6.65 -18.86 5.70
N ALA A 72 -5.85 -17.94 5.17
CA ALA A 72 -4.88 -18.20 4.11
C ALA A 72 -3.90 -19.33 4.47
N LEU A 73 -3.44 -19.36 5.74
CA LEU A 73 -2.62 -20.44 6.26
C LEU A 73 -3.38 -21.78 6.27
N SER A 74 -4.65 -21.79 6.69
CA SER A 74 -5.45 -23.02 6.79
C SER A 74 -5.76 -23.66 5.45
N VAL A 75 -5.94 -22.84 4.40
CA VAL A 75 -6.22 -23.31 3.03
C VAL A 75 -4.95 -23.41 2.16
N ASN A 76 -3.78 -23.10 2.74
CA ASN A 76 -2.51 -23.06 2.03
C ASN A 76 -2.56 -22.15 0.79
N GLU A 77 -3.12 -20.95 0.97
CA GLU A 77 -3.30 -19.96 -0.11
C GLU A 77 -1.96 -19.57 -0.73
N GLU A 78 -1.92 -19.49 -2.05
CA GLU A 78 -0.77 -19.04 -2.81
C GLU A 78 -0.81 -17.52 -3.04
N ILE A 79 0.36 -16.90 -3.30
CA ILE A 79 0.43 -15.51 -3.77
C ILE A 79 -0.29 -15.35 -5.11
N GLY A 80 -0.93 -14.20 -5.32
CA GLY A 80 -1.72 -13.94 -6.52
C GLY A 80 -0.91 -13.98 -7.83
N ILE A 81 0.33 -13.52 -7.78
CA ILE A 81 1.25 -13.49 -8.92
C ILE A 81 2.56 -14.17 -8.52
N LYS A 82 2.91 -15.29 -9.17
CA LYS A 82 4.14 -16.06 -8.86
C LYS A 82 5.43 -15.23 -8.96
N GLY A 83 5.44 -14.21 -9.82
CA GLY A 83 6.56 -13.27 -9.95
C GLY A 83 6.76 -12.33 -8.75
N MET A 84 5.83 -12.32 -7.78
CA MET A 84 5.92 -11.59 -6.51
C MET A 84 6.57 -12.41 -5.38
N ARG A 85 6.94 -13.67 -5.65
CA ARG A 85 7.66 -14.52 -4.68
C ARG A 85 8.93 -13.83 -4.21
N HIS A 86 9.16 -13.85 -2.91
CA HIS A 86 10.36 -13.26 -2.34
C HIS A 86 11.62 -13.96 -2.86
N PRO A 87 12.68 -13.22 -3.29
CA PRO A 87 13.87 -13.80 -3.94
C PRO A 87 14.60 -14.87 -3.10
N ASN A 88 14.57 -14.76 -1.77
CA ASN A 88 15.24 -15.69 -0.86
C ASN A 88 14.44 -16.99 -0.61
N LEU A 89 13.25 -17.11 -1.15
CA LEU A 89 12.46 -18.33 -1.08
C LEU A 89 12.75 -19.23 -2.29
N LYS A 90 12.62 -20.54 -2.11
CA LYS A 90 12.74 -21.49 -3.22
C LYS A 90 11.58 -21.34 -4.20
N GLU A 91 11.76 -21.81 -5.42
CA GLU A 91 10.78 -21.62 -6.50
C GLU A 91 9.39 -22.20 -6.17
N GLU A 92 9.35 -23.32 -5.47
CA GLU A 92 8.12 -23.97 -5.02
C GLU A 92 7.43 -23.30 -3.82
N GLN A 93 8.10 -22.36 -3.11
CA GLN A 93 7.57 -21.66 -1.94
C GLN A 93 6.75 -20.44 -2.34
N ILE A 94 5.55 -20.70 -2.82
CA ILE A 94 4.61 -19.66 -3.30
C ILE A 94 3.44 -19.42 -2.34
N GLN A 95 3.45 -20.02 -1.15
CA GLN A 95 2.42 -19.80 -0.13
C GLN A 95 2.44 -18.35 0.33
N LEU A 96 1.22 -17.76 0.43
CA LEU A 96 1.04 -16.36 0.78
C LEU A 96 1.71 -16.02 2.13
N THR A 97 1.47 -16.81 3.16
CA THR A 97 1.98 -16.56 4.50
C THR A 97 3.53 -16.64 4.58
N GLU A 98 4.17 -17.52 3.83
CA GLU A 98 5.62 -17.61 3.74
C GLU A 98 6.20 -16.35 3.06
N ASN A 99 5.58 -15.91 1.98
CA ASN A 99 5.99 -14.71 1.25
C ASN A 99 5.74 -13.44 2.06
N VAL A 100 4.61 -13.31 2.74
CA VAL A 100 4.34 -12.21 3.68
C VAL A 100 5.44 -12.13 4.74
N ASN A 101 5.81 -13.25 5.34
CA ASN A 101 6.86 -13.29 6.35
C ASN A 101 8.24 -12.89 5.79
N ALA A 102 8.58 -13.34 4.60
CA ALA A 102 9.85 -13.02 3.97
C ALA A 102 9.94 -11.53 3.58
N TRP A 103 8.88 -10.97 2.97
CA TRP A 103 8.81 -9.55 2.65
C TRP A 103 8.75 -8.66 3.91
N MET A 104 8.01 -9.07 4.94
CA MET A 104 8.01 -8.38 6.23
C MET A 104 9.41 -8.34 6.85
N ALA A 105 10.15 -9.46 6.81
CA ALA A 105 11.51 -9.54 7.34
C ALA A 105 12.47 -8.58 6.63
N GLN A 106 12.36 -8.47 5.30
CA GLN A 106 13.15 -7.54 4.49
C GLN A 106 12.79 -6.09 4.78
N ILE A 107 11.49 -5.74 4.68
CA ILE A 107 10.99 -4.37 4.85
C ILE A 107 11.31 -3.87 6.26
N MET A 108 11.05 -4.66 7.29
CA MET A 108 11.32 -4.29 8.68
C MET A 108 12.79 -4.43 9.09
N GLN A 109 13.63 -4.99 8.22
CA GLN A 109 15.04 -5.28 8.49
C GLN A 109 15.23 -6.17 9.74
N VAL A 110 14.31 -7.10 9.97
CA VAL A 110 14.33 -8.03 11.10
C VAL A 110 14.46 -9.46 10.59
N PRO A 111 15.64 -10.07 10.70
CA PRO A 111 15.87 -11.42 10.21
C PRO A 111 14.89 -12.44 10.77
N SER A 112 14.38 -13.32 9.91
CA SER A 112 13.46 -14.41 10.27
C SER A 112 12.18 -13.93 10.99
N LEU A 113 11.74 -12.71 10.71
CA LEU A 113 10.47 -12.20 11.22
C LEU A 113 9.31 -13.07 10.71
N LYS A 114 8.41 -13.43 11.61
CA LYS A 114 7.20 -14.19 11.28
C LYS A 114 5.99 -13.56 11.96
N ALA A 115 4.99 -13.19 11.18
CA ALA A 115 3.66 -12.87 11.68
C ALA A 115 2.91 -14.19 11.91
N ASN A 116 2.53 -14.45 13.14
CA ASN A 116 1.82 -15.67 13.53
C ASN A 116 0.42 -15.29 13.99
N THR A 117 -0.56 -16.01 13.50
CA THR A 117 -1.94 -15.87 13.94
C THR A 117 -2.35 -17.10 14.75
N THR A 118 -3.13 -16.88 15.79
CA THR A 118 -3.65 -17.95 16.66
C THR A 118 -5.09 -17.63 17.02
N GLU A 119 -5.99 -18.54 16.73
CA GLU A 119 -7.38 -18.42 17.19
C GLU A 119 -7.45 -18.52 18.69
N ILE A 120 -8.15 -17.59 19.34
CA ILE A 120 -8.40 -17.59 20.79
C ILE A 120 -9.75 -18.26 21.05
N ASP A 121 -10.75 -17.86 20.28
CA ASP A 121 -12.11 -18.41 20.29
C ASP A 121 -12.74 -18.25 18.89
N LYS A 122 -14.05 -18.50 18.78
CA LYS A 122 -14.78 -18.40 17.51
C LYS A 122 -14.74 -17.00 16.89
N ASP A 123 -14.63 -15.94 17.70
CA ASP A 123 -14.78 -14.53 17.31
C ASP A 123 -13.47 -13.75 17.37
N LYS A 124 -12.41 -14.32 17.96
CA LYS A 124 -11.16 -13.62 18.26
C LYS A 124 -9.92 -14.34 17.77
N ILE A 125 -8.98 -13.53 17.30
CA ILE A 125 -7.68 -13.98 16.84
C ILE A 125 -6.57 -13.11 17.44
N ARG A 126 -5.45 -13.71 17.74
CA ARG A 126 -4.23 -13.03 18.22
C ARG A 126 -3.21 -12.98 17.10
N LEU A 127 -2.55 -11.83 16.97
CA LEU A 127 -1.40 -11.62 16.11
C LEU A 127 -0.15 -11.47 16.98
N GLU A 128 0.85 -12.30 16.70
CA GLU A 128 2.13 -12.33 17.41
C GLU A 128 3.29 -12.36 16.41
N TYR A 129 4.43 -11.81 16.80
CA TYR A 129 5.63 -11.76 15.98
C TYR A 129 6.74 -12.60 16.59
N GLY A 130 7.26 -13.55 15.82
CA GLY A 130 8.48 -14.30 16.14
C GLY A 130 9.68 -13.70 15.40
N MET A 131 10.87 -13.72 16.01
CA MET A 131 12.10 -13.16 15.44
C MET A 131 13.28 -14.09 15.71
N ALA A 132 14.33 -14.00 14.89
CA ALA A 132 15.56 -14.71 15.14
C ALA A 132 16.18 -14.31 16.51
N GLY A 133 16.86 -15.25 17.15
CA GLY A 133 17.56 -15.00 18.42
C GLY A 133 16.68 -14.97 19.68
N THR A 134 15.35 -15.07 19.53
CA THR A 134 14.41 -14.98 20.67
C THR A 134 14.13 -16.33 21.34
N LYS A 135 14.86 -17.41 20.98
CA LYS A 135 14.65 -18.78 21.50
C LYS A 135 13.19 -19.26 21.40
N GLY A 136 12.51 -18.89 20.30
CA GLY A 136 11.11 -19.26 20.07
C GLY A 136 10.08 -18.37 20.78
N LYS A 137 10.50 -17.34 21.51
CA LYS A 137 9.58 -16.37 22.11
C LYS A 137 8.85 -15.58 21.03
N LYS A 138 7.53 -15.45 21.18
CA LYS A 138 6.68 -14.60 20.37
C LYS A 138 6.34 -13.32 21.15
N TYR A 139 6.22 -12.23 20.44
CA TYR A 139 5.84 -10.92 20.98
C TYR A 139 4.44 -10.57 20.46
N SER A 140 3.56 -10.14 21.34
CA SER A 140 2.25 -9.64 20.92
C SER A 140 2.40 -8.39 20.06
N ALA A 141 1.40 -8.07 19.25
CA ALA A 141 1.40 -6.84 18.46
C ALA A 141 1.65 -5.58 19.31
N LEU A 142 1.22 -5.58 20.58
CA LEU A 142 1.43 -4.47 21.53
C LEU A 142 2.91 -4.32 22.00
N GLN A 143 3.75 -5.31 21.79
CA GLN A 143 5.15 -5.33 22.22
C GLN A 143 6.15 -5.02 21.11
N VAL A 144 5.68 -4.79 19.90
CA VAL A 144 6.47 -4.41 18.73
C VAL A 144 6.12 -3.00 18.27
N GLY A 145 6.94 -2.40 17.40
CA GLY A 145 6.66 -1.07 16.87
C GLY A 145 5.39 -1.03 16.01
N PHE A 146 4.71 0.10 15.96
CA PHE A 146 3.49 0.32 15.17
C PHE A 146 3.64 -0.07 13.71
N GLY A 147 4.80 0.21 13.11
CA GLY A 147 5.09 -0.10 11.71
C GLY A 147 4.84 -1.57 11.33
N PHE A 148 5.04 -2.51 12.24
CA PHE A 148 4.78 -3.94 11.98
C PHE A 148 3.31 -4.19 11.67
N THR A 149 2.41 -3.59 12.43
CA THR A 149 0.98 -3.79 12.28
C THR A 149 0.41 -2.94 11.13
N TYR A 150 0.93 -1.72 10.96
CA TYR A 150 0.48 -0.82 9.89
C TYR A 150 0.91 -1.28 8.49
N CYS A 151 2.09 -1.88 8.35
CA CYS A 151 2.61 -2.36 7.08
C CYS A 151 1.99 -3.70 6.64
N LEU A 152 1.61 -4.54 7.61
CA LEU A 152 1.14 -5.90 7.33
C LEU A 152 -0.02 -5.97 6.33
N PRO A 153 -1.12 -5.19 6.47
CA PRO A 153 -2.22 -5.22 5.49
C PRO A 153 -1.80 -4.78 4.10
N VAL A 154 -0.87 -3.82 3.97
CA VAL A 154 -0.35 -3.37 2.67
C VAL A 154 0.43 -4.50 1.99
N ILE A 155 1.31 -5.18 2.71
CA ILE A 155 2.09 -6.32 2.18
C ILE A 155 1.15 -7.47 1.76
N VAL A 156 0.15 -7.79 2.60
CA VAL A 156 -0.83 -8.83 2.28
C VAL A 156 -1.63 -8.47 1.04
N ALA A 157 -2.11 -7.20 0.93
CA ALA A 157 -2.83 -6.73 -0.25
C ALA A 157 -2.00 -6.90 -1.53
N LEU A 158 -0.73 -6.47 -1.51
CA LEU A 158 0.19 -6.56 -2.65
C LEU A 158 0.46 -8.01 -3.07
N LEU A 159 0.65 -8.93 -2.11
CA LEU A 159 1.02 -10.31 -2.41
C LEU A 159 -0.17 -11.18 -2.83
N ARG A 160 -1.37 -10.86 -2.38
CA ARG A 160 -2.60 -11.58 -2.82
C ARG A 160 -3.13 -11.07 -4.15
N ALA A 161 -2.77 -9.85 -4.55
CA ALA A 161 -3.28 -9.24 -5.77
C ALA A 161 -2.93 -10.04 -7.02
N LYS A 162 -3.83 -10.00 -7.99
CA LYS A 162 -3.67 -10.56 -9.33
C LYS A 162 -3.51 -9.42 -10.34
N ALA A 163 -3.12 -9.76 -11.56
CA ALA A 163 -3.15 -8.79 -12.64
C ALA A 163 -4.59 -8.23 -12.81
N ASP A 164 -4.68 -6.95 -13.12
CA ASP A 164 -5.92 -6.17 -13.26
C ASP A 164 -6.69 -5.89 -11.94
N ASP A 165 -6.15 -6.30 -10.79
CA ASP A 165 -6.68 -5.84 -9.50
C ASP A 165 -6.35 -4.37 -9.27
N LEU A 166 -7.23 -3.64 -8.58
CA LEU A 166 -7.06 -2.24 -8.19
C LEU A 166 -6.82 -2.12 -6.68
N LEU A 167 -5.64 -1.62 -6.32
CA LEU A 167 -5.28 -1.32 -4.93
C LEU A 167 -5.20 0.18 -4.73
N VAL A 168 -5.81 0.69 -3.68
CA VAL A 168 -5.73 2.10 -3.27
C VAL A 168 -5.19 2.16 -1.85
N PHE A 169 -4.09 2.88 -1.66
CA PHE A 169 -3.42 3.01 -0.38
C PHE A 169 -3.25 4.48 0.01
N GLU A 170 -3.73 4.84 1.18
CA GLU A 170 -3.42 6.12 1.81
C GLU A 170 -2.29 5.94 2.82
N ASN A 171 -1.27 6.78 2.74
CA ASN A 171 -0.09 6.79 3.60
C ASN A 171 0.48 5.38 3.92
N PRO A 172 0.79 4.54 2.90
CA PRO A 172 1.26 3.18 3.15
C PRO A 172 2.55 3.13 3.96
N GLU A 173 3.33 4.21 3.95
CA GLU A 173 4.59 4.38 4.69
C GLU A 173 4.42 4.76 6.17
N ALA A 174 3.20 4.97 6.65
CA ALA A 174 2.95 5.43 8.01
C ALA A 174 3.66 4.54 9.07
N HIS A 175 4.35 5.17 10.02
CA HIS A 175 5.12 4.53 11.08
C HIS A 175 6.32 3.68 10.64
N LEU A 176 6.72 3.75 9.37
CA LEU A 176 7.90 3.04 8.86
C LEU A 176 9.18 3.89 8.95
N HIS A 177 10.28 3.23 9.28
CA HIS A 177 11.61 3.82 9.14
C HIS A 177 11.91 4.11 7.65
N PRO A 178 12.64 5.17 7.29
CA PRO A 178 12.98 5.52 5.91
C PRO A 178 13.43 4.35 5.03
N ALA A 179 14.31 3.50 5.53
CA ALA A 179 14.77 2.33 4.80
C ALA A 179 13.64 1.31 4.52
N ALA A 180 12.69 1.16 5.45
CA ALA A 180 11.53 0.30 5.25
C ALA A 180 10.56 0.89 4.20
N GLN A 181 10.41 2.21 4.15
CA GLN A 181 9.62 2.90 3.14
C GLN A 181 10.16 2.63 1.73
N VAL A 182 11.50 2.66 1.56
CA VAL A 182 12.14 2.32 0.28
C VAL A 182 11.83 0.88 -0.13
N GLU A 183 11.96 -0.08 0.77
CA GLU A 183 11.68 -1.49 0.46
C GLU A 183 10.19 -1.75 0.16
N LEU A 184 9.29 -1.06 0.87
CA LEU A 184 7.85 -1.11 0.58
C LEU A 184 7.55 -0.55 -0.81
N GLY A 185 8.14 0.60 -1.17
CA GLY A 185 7.97 1.20 -2.50
C GLY A 185 8.48 0.30 -3.63
N LYS A 186 9.59 -0.43 -3.41
CA LYS A 186 10.08 -1.44 -4.37
C LYS A 186 9.07 -2.58 -4.54
N LEU A 187 8.44 -3.07 -3.46
CA LEU A 187 7.41 -4.11 -3.54
C LEU A 187 6.18 -3.61 -4.30
N MET A 188 5.74 -2.36 -4.08
CA MET A 188 4.64 -1.74 -4.83
C MET A 188 4.99 -1.62 -6.32
N ALA A 189 6.19 -1.15 -6.65
CA ALA A 189 6.64 -1.07 -8.04
C ALA A 189 6.71 -2.44 -8.71
N LEU A 190 7.15 -3.47 -7.98
CA LEU A 190 7.17 -4.84 -8.50
C LEU A 190 5.75 -5.33 -8.82
N ALA A 191 4.77 -5.09 -7.95
CA ALA A 191 3.38 -5.45 -8.17
C ALA A 191 2.78 -4.71 -9.38
N ALA A 192 3.01 -3.40 -9.48
CA ALA A 192 2.57 -2.60 -10.64
C ALA A 192 3.19 -3.11 -11.94
N GLY A 193 4.49 -3.40 -11.97
CA GLY A 193 5.16 -4.00 -13.12
C GLY A 193 4.69 -5.41 -13.50
N LYS A 194 3.82 -6.02 -12.68
CA LYS A 194 3.14 -7.30 -12.93
C LYS A 194 1.66 -7.15 -13.28
N GLY A 195 1.21 -5.93 -13.54
CA GLY A 195 -0.14 -5.64 -14.01
C GLY A 195 -1.15 -5.35 -12.89
N VAL A 196 -0.71 -5.14 -11.65
CA VAL A 196 -1.60 -4.63 -10.59
C VAL A 196 -1.72 -3.13 -10.73
N GLN A 197 -2.94 -2.59 -10.78
CA GLN A 197 -3.16 -1.16 -10.75
C GLN A 197 -3.09 -0.66 -9.30
N ILE A 198 -2.20 0.31 -9.04
CA ILE A 198 -2.00 0.84 -7.68
C ILE A 198 -2.13 2.35 -7.69
N ILE A 199 -2.98 2.87 -6.82
CA ILE A 199 -3.08 4.30 -6.52
C ILE A 199 -2.53 4.51 -5.11
N ILE A 200 -1.57 5.41 -4.96
CA ILE A 200 -0.91 5.68 -3.69
C ILE A 200 -1.03 7.18 -3.39
N GLU A 201 -1.62 7.51 -2.24
CA GLU A 201 -1.45 8.82 -1.63
C GLU A 201 -0.29 8.72 -0.63
N SER A 202 0.69 9.60 -0.73
CA SER A 202 1.90 9.55 0.09
C SER A 202 2.57 10.91 0.24
N HIS A 203 3.15 11.14 1.42
CA HIS A 203 3.99 12.30 1.72
C HIS A 203 5.48 11.94 1.82
N SER A 204 5.87 10.75 1.34
CA SER A 204 7.24 10.22 1.47
C SER A 204 8.06 10.41 0.19
N ASP A 205 9.15 11.16 0.30
CA ASP A 205 10.20 11.22 -0.71
C ASP A 205 10.91 9.86 -0.89
N HIS A 206 10.94 9.01 0.15
CA HIS A 206 11.50 7.66 0.08
C HIS A 206 10.67 6.73 -0.80
N ILE A 207 9.33 6.80 -0.73
CA ILE A 207 8.43 6.10 -1.64
C ILE A 207 8.66 6.60 -3.07
N LEU A 208 8.63 7.92 -3.30
CA LEU A 208 8.89 8.49 -4.62
C LEU A 208 10.25 8.05 -5.17
N ASN A 209 11.32 8.13 -4.37
CA ASN A 209 12.66 7.74 -4.79
C ASN A 209 12.79 6.25 -5.09
N SER A 210 12.04 5.38 -4.41
CA SER A 210 11.99 3.95 -4.74
C SER A 210 11.30 3.69 -6.09
N LEU A 211 10.22 4.43 -6.41
CA LEU A 211 9.56 4.36 -7.73
C LEU A 211 10.48 4.88 -8.85
N ARG A 212 11.23 5.97 -8.59
CA ARG A 212 12.23 6.50 -9.51
C ARG A 212 13.34 5.47 -9.81
N LEU A 213 13.79 4.76 -8.76
CA LEU A 213 14.77 3.69 -8.92
C LEU A 213 14.19 2.52 -9.72
N ALA A 214 12.97 2.07 -9.41
CA ALA A 214 12.29 1.00 -10.13
C ALA A 214 12.11 1.33 -11.62
N ARG A 215 11.84 2.61 -11.95
CA ARG A 215 11.79 3.08 -13.33
C ARG A 215 13.16 2.95 -14.01
N LYS A 216 14.23 3.42 -13.37
CA LYS A 216 15.62 3.31 -13.87
C LYS A 216 16.04 1.85 -14.06
N GLU A 217 15.62 0.96 -13.18
CA GLU A 217 15.90 -0.48 -13.24
C GLU A 217 14.94 -1.25 -14.17
N LYS A 218 14.02 -0.55 -14.85
CA LYS A 218 13.04 -1.09 -15.80
C LYS A 218 12.09 -2.13 -15.15
N VAL A 219 11.83 -2.02 -13.87
CA VAL A 219 10.82 -2.82 -13.14
C VAL A 219 9.41 -2.39 -13.54
N ILE A 220 9.23 -1.08 -13.78
CA ILE A 220 7.97 -0.49 -14.25
C ILE A 220 8.22 0.39 -15.47
N SER A 221 7.28 0.43 -16.42
CA SER A 221 7.40 1.26 -17.64
C SER A 221 7.05 2.73 -17.35
N GLN A 222 7.38 3.63 -18.27
CA GLN A 222 7.00 5.04 -18.15
C GLN A 222 5.49 5.24 -18.30
N GLU A 223 4.84 4.43 -19.10
CA GLU A 223 3.42 4.50 -19.39
C GLU A 223 2.59 4.01 -18.19
N ASP A 224 3.20 3.17 -17.34
CA ASP A 224 2.56 2.57 -16.17
C ASP A 224 2.86 3.34 -14.87
N LEU A 225 3.59 4.47 -14.94
CA LEU A 225 3.95 5.25 -13.74
C LEU A 225 3.65 6.73 -13.94
N ASN A 226 2.63 7.22 -13.24
CA ASN A 226 2.27 8.63 -13.21
C ASN A 226 2.39 9.18 -11.79
N VAL A 227 2.95 10.38 -11.65
CA VAL A 227 3.05 11.11 -10.38
C VAL A 227 2.22 12.39 -10.50
N ILE A 228 1.26 12.53 -9.62
CA ILE A 228 0.36 13.68 -9.54
C ILE A 228 0.65 14.43 -8.25
N PHE A 229 1.07 15.69 -8.37
CA PHE A 229 1.27 16.57 -7.23
C PHE A 229 0.09 17.54 -7.13
N VAL A 230 -0.57 17.51 -5.98
CA VAL A 230 -1.72 18.37 -5.69
C VAL A 230 -1.30 19.41 -4.66
N GLN A 231 -1.47 20.68 -4.97
CA GLN A 231 -1.17 21.78 -4.05
C GLN A 231 -2.30 22.81 -4.02
N ARG A 232 -2.44 23.46 -2.87
CA ARG A 232 -3.37 24.58 -2.68
C ARG A 232 -2.59 25.88 -2.69
N ASP A 233 -3.12 26.90 -3.31
CA ASP A 233 -2.63 28.26 -3.21
C ASP A 233 -3.79 29.16 -2.73
N PHE A 234 -3.51 29.95 -1.71
CA PHE A 234 -4.40 30.98 -1.23
C PHE A 234 -4.05 32.24 -2.01
N GLY A 235 -4.88 32.62 -2.98
CA GLY A 235 -4.66 33.84 -3.77
C GLY A 235 -4.50 35.08 -2.89
N ALA A 236 -3.97 36.15 -3.47
CA ALA A 236 -3.72 37.41 -2.77
C ALA A 236 -5.00 38.06 -2.19
N ASP A 237 -6.17 37.68 -2.68
CA ASP A 237 -7.48 37.98 -2.09
C ASP A 237 -7.92 36.73 -1.30
N ASP A 238 -8.04 36.85 0.02
CA ASP A 238 -8.35 35.80 0.99
C ASP A 238 -9.62 34.94 0.71
N ASP A 239 -10.34 35.21 -0.36
CA ASP A 239 -11.63 34.60 -0.68
C ASP A 239 -11.59 33.55 -1.81
N MET A 240 -10.43 33.29 -2.45
CA MET A 240 -10.33 32.27 -3.50
C MET A 240 -9.21 31.26 -3.21
N GLU A 241 -9.61 30.08 -2.81
CA GLU A 241 -8.75 28.90 -2.73
C GLU A 241 -8.68 28.23 -4.10
N VAL A 242 -7.46 28.05 -4.65
CA VAL A 242 -7.28 27.37 -5.94
C VAL A 242 -6.42 26.13 -5.72
N THR A 243 -6.93 25.00 -6.20
CA THR A 243 -6.18 23.74 -6.21
C THR A 243 -5.48 23.57 -7.56
N TYR A 244 -4.16 23.38 -7.53
CA TYR A 244 -3.35 23.11 -8.71
C TYR A 244 -2.96 21.63 -8.75
N ILE A 245 -2.96 21.06 -9.95
CA ILE A 245 -2.57 19.68 -10.21
C ILE A 245 -1.40 19.71 -11.19
N ASP A 246 -0.27 19.16 -10.76
CA ASP A 246 0.92 19.00 -11.57
C ASP A 246 1.17 17.52 -11.88
N GLU A 247 1.14 17.15 -13.15
CA GLU A 247 1.61 15.83 -13.59
C GLU A 247 3.11 15.84 -13.74
N ILE A 248 3.79 14.93 -13.05
CA ILE A 248 5.25 14.80 -13.04
C ILE A 248 5.62 13.46 -13.65
N GLN A 249 6.44 13.49 -14.68
CA GLN A 249 6.94 12.28 -15.34
C GLN A 249 8.32 11.90 -14.80
N ILE A 250 8.54 10.60 -14.69
CA ILE A 250 9.83 10.02 -14.33
C ILE A 250 10.47 9.44 -15.58
N THR A 251 11.65 9.97 -15.97
CA THR A 251 12.40 9.52 -17.14
C THR A 251 13.01 8.13 -16.95
N ASP A 252 13.55 7.55 -18.02
CA ASP A 252 14.27 6.27 -17.99
C ASP A 252 15.49 6.27 -17.05
N GLU A 253 16.08 7.44 -16.82
CA GLU A 253 17.19 7.60 -15.87
C GLU A 253 16.70 7.83 -14.42
N GLY A 254 15.40 7.78 -14.18
CA GLY A 254 14.80 8.02 -12.86
C GLY A 254 14.77 9.51 -12.47
N LYS A 255 14.92 10.43 -13.43
CA LYS A 255 14.84 11.88 -13.19
C LYS A 255 13.40 12.38 -13.33
N LEU A 256 13.05 13.41 -12.58
CA LEU A 256 11.79 14.11 -12.72
C LEU A 256 11.88 15.10 -13.86
N ASN A 257 10.86 15.19 -14.72
CA ASN A 257 10.80 16.16 -15.82
C ASN A 257 10.61 17.59 -15.33
N LYS A 258 9.96 17.78 -14.16
CA LYS A 258 9.78 19.05 -13.47
C LYS A 258 9.77 18.85 -11.97
N ARG A 259 10.07 19.93 -11.23
CA ARG A 259 9.94 20.00 -9.77
C ARG A 259 9.09 21.23 -9.43
N PRO A 260 7.80 21.08 -9.18
CA PRO A 260 6.99 22.20 -8.69
C PRO A 260 7.52 22.72 -7.35
N LYS A 261 7.25 23.98 -7.04
CA LYS A 261 7.55 24.55 -5.73
C LYS A 261 6.84 23.76 -4.64
N ASN A 262 7.47 23.53 -3.51
CA ASN A 262 7.02 22.72 -2.39
C ASN A 262 6.95 21.20 -2.66
N PHE A 263 7.49 20.74 -3.80
CA PHE A 263 7.55 19.30 -4.10
C PHE A 263 8.87 18.73 -3.59
N PHE A 264 8.89 18.28 -2.34
CA PHE A 264 10.05 17.68 -1.65
C PHE A 264 11.35 18.53 -1.72
N ASP A 265 11.23 19.87 -1.81
CA ASP A 265 12.34 20.82 -1.90
C ASP A 265 12.80 21.35 -0.53
N SER A 266 12.03 21.13 0.52
CA SER A 266 12.36 21.60 1.88
C SER A 266 13.70 21.07 2.40
N TRP A 267 14.12 19.87 1.99
CA TRP A 267 15.41 19.30 2.35
C TRP A 267 16.58 20.05 1.70
N ASP A 268 16.47 20.39 0.43
CA ASP A 268 17.49 21.12 -0.31
C ASP A 268 17.71 22.51 0.31
N ASP A 269 16.62 23.17 0.70
CA ASP A 269 16.66 24.48 1.40
C ASP A 269 17.32 24.37 2.78
N VAL A 270 16.98 23.36 3.58
CA VAL A 270 17.57 23.14 4.91
C VAL A 270 19.04 22.80 4.78
N LEU A 271 19.42 21.90 3.87
CA LEU A 271 20.82 21.52 3.66
C LEU A 271 21.67 22.71 3.18
N THR A 272 21.13 23.53 2.29
CA THR A 272 21.84 24.77 1.84
C THR A 272 22.14 25.67 3.02
N ARG A 273 21.18 25.91 3.91
CA ARG A 273 21.35 26.74 5.11
C ARG A 273 22.28 26.15 6.19
N LEU A 274 22.47 24.82 6.16
CA LEU A 274 23.41 24.15 7.08
C LEU A 274 24.85 24.18 6.60
N ILE A 275 25.09 24.45 5.32
CA ILE A 275 26.42 24.50 4.70
C ILE A 275 26.96 25.94 4.66
N ASP A 276 26.07 26.95 4.63
CA ASP A 276 26.41 28.38 4.75
C ASP A 276 26.74 28.74 6.22
#